data_f8df1e7d0f4ca65c08d324a12917a4b9
#
_entry.id   f8df1e7d0f4ca65c08d324a12917a4b9
#
_cell.length_a   1.000
_cell.length_b   1.000
_cell.length_c   1.000
_cell.angle_alpha   90.00
_cell.angle_beta   90.00
_cell.angle_gamma   90.00
#
_symmetry.space_group_name_H-M   'P 1'
#
loop_
_entity.id
_entity.type
_entity.pdbx_description
1 polymer ?
#
loop_
_entity_poly.entity_id
_entity_poly.type
_entity_poly.pdbx_seq_one_letter_code
_entity_poly.pdbx_strand_id
1 'polypeptide(L)'
;MKEVTFIRRNIEKWKETEKVVERAASLSPDQLADAYTDLTADLAFAQTHFPTSRITIYLNNLASALHNEIYRNKREKWTRIITFWTQEVPRTMHDARRELLTSFLIFVASALIGVLSAANDPDFVRLILGNGYVDMTLDNIANGEPMAVYNGSSEVPMFLGITLNNVMVSFNCFAMGLLTSFGTGYMLLSNGIMVGAFQTFFYQHDLLWESSLAIWLHGTLEIWAIIVAGAAGLALGNGWLFPGTYSRLESFRRGAKRGLKIVIGTVPVFIMAGFIEGFLTRHTELPDVLRLGVIFTSLAFIIFNYIYLPNRKKHGITET
;
A
#
# COMPACT_ATOMS: atom_id res chain seq x y z
N MET A 1 -17.74 -21.29 52.12
CA MET A 1 -16.47 -20.87 52.76
C MET A 1 -16.70 -19.50 53.40
N LYS A 2 -16.10 -19.25 54.65
CA LYS A 2 -16.21 -17.91 55.24
C LYS A 2 -15.31 -16.91 54.47
N GLU A 3 -15.74 -15.66 54.35
CA GLU A 3 -15.00 -14.62 53.64
C GLU A 3 -13.55 -14.46 54.11
N VAL A 4 -13.33 -14.43 55.43
CA VAL A 4 -11.97 -14.31 56.03
C VAL A 4 -11.05 -15.46 55.58
N THR A 5 -11.58 -16.66 55.41
CA THR A 5 -10.82 -17.83 54.93
C THR A 5 -10.47 -17.72 53.47
N PHE A 6 -11.39 -17.17 52.65
CA PHE A 6 -11.16 -16.92 51.24
C PHE A 6 -10.06 -15.89 51.03
N ILE A 7 -10.12 -14.76 51.75
CA ILE A 7 -9.10 -13.71 51.69
C ILE A 7 -7.75 -14.27 52.13
N ARG A 8 -7.67 -14.93 53.28
CA ARG A 8 -6.40 -15.45 53.80
C ARG A 8 -5.74 -16.43 52.83
N ARG A 9 -6.53 -17.20 52.10
CA ARG A 9 -6.02 -18.21 51.17
C ARG A 9 -5.47 -17.62 49.88
N ASN A 10 -6.01 -16.45 49.41
CA ASN A 10 -5.72 -15.91 48.11
C ASN A 10 -5.00 -14.54 48.13
N ILE A 11 -4.82 -13.93 49.32
CA ILE A 11 -4.29 -12.56 49.41
C ILE A 11 -2.88 -12.40 48.82
N GLU A 12 -2.01 -13.39 48.95
CA GLU A 12 -0.67 -13.33 48.38
C GLU A 12 -0.70 -13.40 46.85
N LYS A 13 -1.56 -14.22 46.26
CA LYS A 13 -1.79 -14.28 44.84
C LYS A 13 -2.28 -12.93 44.29
N TRP A 14 -3.20 -12.26 44.99
CA TRP A 14 -3.71 -10.94 44.56
C TRP A 14 -2.66 -9.85 44.67
N LYS A 15 -1.80 -9.86 45.68
CA LYS A 15 -0.66 -8.95 45.81
C LYS A 15 0.37 -9.17 44.69
N GLU A 16 0.56 -10.41 44.23
CA GLU A 16 1.39 -10.68 43.08
C GLU A 16 0.75 -10.13 41.78
N THR A 17 -0.56 -10.27 41.67
CA THR A 17 -1.30 -9.68 40.54
C THR A 17 -1.23 -8.14 40.53
N GLU A 18 -1.23 -7.47 41.70
CA GLU A 18 -0.96 -6.01 41.77
C GLU A 18 0.41 -5.66 41.16
N LYS A 19 1.46 -6.42 41.52
CA LYS A 19 2.80 -6.23 40.97
C LYS A 19 2.84 -6.50 39.45
N VAL A 20 2.03 -7.45 38.98
CA VAL A 20 1.85 -7.72 37.54
C VAL A 20 1.26 -6.49 36.83
N VAL A 21 0.25 -5.85 37.41
CA VAL A 21 -0.34 -4.62 36.87
C VAL A 21 0.69 -3.49 36.80
N GLU A 22 1.46 -3.27 37.89
CA GLU A 22 2.52 -2.26 37.97
C GLU A 22 3.62 -2.47 36.90
N ARG A 23 3.93 -3.72 36.58
CA ARG A 23 4.98 -4.13 35.63
C ARG A 23 4.45 -4.55 34.26
N ALA A 24 3.18 -4.32 33.98
CA ALA A 24 2.50 -4.82 32.77
C ALA A 24 3.21 -4.44 31.46
N ALA A 25 3.88 -3.29 31.42
CA ALA A 25 4.63 -2.83 30.25
C ALA A 25 5.81 -3.75 29.86
N SER A 26 6.35 -4.53 30.81
CA SER A 26 7.51 -5.41 30.63
C SER A 26 7.15 -6.89 30.49
N LEU A 27 5.88 -7.26 30.68
CA LEU A 27 5.40 -8.63 30.64
C LEU A 27 4.90 -9.02 29.24
N SER A 28 4.91 -10.33 28.96
CA SER A 28 4.33 -10.86 27.73
C SER A 28 2.79 -10.82 27.77
N PRO A 29 2.12 -10.76 26.61
CA PRO A 29 0.66 -10.84 26.55
C PRO A 29 0.08 -12.10 27.21
N ASP A 30 0.77 -13.23 27.10
CA ASP A 30 0.33 -14.50 27.68
C ASP A 30 0.37 -14.45 29.21
N GLN A 31 1.41 -13.89 29.80
CA GLN A 31 1.51 -13.71 31.28
C GLN A 31 0.40 -12.79 31.81
N LEU A 32 0.03 -11.75 31.06
CA LEU A 32 -1.08 -10.87 31.44
C LEU A 32 -2.43 -11.58 31.31
N ALA A 33 -2.61 -12.40 30.28
CA ALA A 33 -3.82 -13.18 30.05
C ALA A 33 -4.03 -14.24 31.10
N ASP A 34 -2.97 -14.95 31.49
CA ASP A 34 -3.00 -15.96 32.58
C ASP A 34 -3.38 -15.30 33.91
N ALA A 35 -2.74 -14.19 34.28
CA ALA A 35 -3.04 -13.45 35.48
C ALA A 35 -4.51 -12.93 35.49
N TYR A 36 -5.02 -12.49 34.35
CA TYR A 36 -6.40 -12.03 34.19
C TYR A 36 -7.40 -13.18 34.36
N THR A 37 -7.13 -14.34 33.77
CA THR A 37 -7.98 -15.53 33.85
C THR A 37 -8.09 -16.00 35.29
N ASP A 38 -6.97 -16.08 36.01
CA ASP A 38 -6.92 -16.48 37.39
C ASP A 38 -7.63 -15.52 38.34
N LEU A 39 -7.48 -14.20 38.07
CA LEU A 39 -8.14 -13.17 38.88
C LEU A 39 -9.65 -13.13 38.65
N THR A 40 -10.08 -13.31 37.41
CA THR A 40 -11.54 -13.32 37.07
C THR A 40 -12.26 -14.52 37.65
N ALA A 41 -11.59 -15.68 37.81
CA ALA A 41 -12.14 -16.83 38.52
C ALA A 41 -12.40 -16.50 40.01
N ASP A 42 -11.43 -15.86 40.68
CA ASP A 42 -11.58 -15.43 42.07
C ASP A 42 -12.65 -14.33 42.21
N LEU A 43 -12.72 -13.40 41.29
CA LEU A 43 -13.76 -12.37 41.25
C LEU A 43 -15.17 -12.98 41.07
N ALA A 44 -15.34 -13.94 40.16
CA ALA A 44 -16.63 -14.63 39.99
C ALA A 44 -17.07 -15.37 41.26
N PHE A 45 -16.13 -16.01 41.94
CA PHE A 45 -16.40 -16.64 43.24
C PHE A 45 -16.85 -15.59 44.28
N ALA A 46 -16.12 -14.47 44.39
CA ALA A 46 -16.44 -13.38 45.30
C ALA A 46 -17.80 -12.75 44.99
N GLN A 47 -18.13 -12.51 43.76
CA GLN A 47 -19.43 -11.98 43.32
C GLN A 47 -20.59 -12.89 43.67
N THR A 48 -20.36 -14.21 43.60
CA THR A 48 -21.38 -15.22 43.95
C THR A 48 -21.61 -15.33 45.46
N HIS A 49 -20.55 -15.30 46.26
CA HIS A 49 -20.62 -15.63 47.67
C HIS A 49 -20.54 -14.41 48.62
N PHE A 50 -20.00 -13.29 48.14
CA PHE A 50 -19.76 -12.06 48.90
C PHE A 50 -20.10 -10.79 48.10
N PRO A 51 -21.28 -10.67 47.49
CA PRO A 51 -21.60 -9.66 46.45
C PRO A 51 -21.41 -8.23 46.97
N THR A 52 -21.67 -7.95 48.24
CA THR A 52 -21.59 -6.61 48.85
C THR A 52 -20.29 -6.35 49.59
N SER A 53 -19.37 -7.28 49.55
CA SER A 53 -18.12 -7.19 50.29
C SER A 53 -17.10 -6.24 49.64
N ARG A 54 -16.25 -5.63 50.47
CA ARG A 54 -15.10 -4.83 50.00
C ARG A 54 -14.12 -5.64 49.17
N ILE A 55 -14.03 -6.95 49.38
CA ILE A 55 -13.18 -7.82 48.59
C ILE A 55 -13.61 -7.94 47.16
N THR A 56 -14.93 -7.97 46.91
CA THR A 56 -15.48 -8.01 45.55
C THR A 56 -15.17 -6.72 44.81
N ILE A 57 -15.27 -5.57 45.48
CA ILE A 57 -14.91 -4.26 44.90
C ILE A 57 -13.40 -4.23 44.58
N TYR A 58 -12.56 -4.72 45.51
CA TYR A 58 -11.10 -4.77 45.31
C TYR A 58 -10.73 -5.64 44.09
N LEU A 59 -11.26 -6.87 44.02
CA LEU A 59 -10.98 -7.78 42.90
C LEU A 59 -11.48 -7.22 41.56
N ASN A 60 -12.65 -6.57 41.57
CA ASN A 60 -13.19 -5.93 40.37
C ASN A 60 -12.31 -4.77 39.88
N ASN A 61 -11.79 -3.96 40.80
CA ASN A 61 -10.87 -2.87 40.46
C ASN A 61 -9.55 -3.41 39.89
N LEU A 62 -9.02 -4.47 40.51
CA LEU A 62 -7.78 -5.11 40.07
C LEU A 62 -7.97 -5.78 38.69
N ALA A 63 -9.10 -6.47 38.47
CA ALA A 63 -9.46 -7.05 37.17
C ALA A 63 -9.61 -5.98 36.10
N SER A 64 -10.25 -4.86 36.42
CA SER A 64 -10.40 -3.72 35.51
C SER A 64 -9.06 -3.07 35.15
N ALA A 65 -8.15 -2.94 36.15
CA ALA A 65 -6.80 -2.43 35.91
C ALA A 65 -6.02 -3.34 34.98
N LEU A 66 -6.04 -4.65 35.22
CA LEU A 66 -5.35 -5.63 34.39
C LEU A 66 -5.94 -5.71 32.98
N HIS A 67 -7.28 -5.65 32.85
CA HIS A 67 -7.97 -5.55 31.57
C HIS A 67 -7.50 -4.33 30.77
N ASN A 68 -7.44 -3.17 31.41
CA ASN A 68 -6.98 -1.95 30.76
C ASN A 68 -5.52 -2.05 30.29
N GLU A 69 -4.65 -2.73 31.02
CA GLU A 69 -3.26 -2.96 30.57
C GLU A 69 -3.16 -3.96 29.41
N ILE A 70 -3.99 -5.01 29.39
CA ILE A 70 -4.08 -5.96 28.27
C ILE A 70 -4.51 -5.24 26.97
N TYR A 71 -5.52 -4.38 27.07
CA TYR A 71 -6.07 -3.65 25.92
C TYR A 71 -5.41 -2.29 25.69
N ARG A 72 -4.45 -1.90 26.53
CA ARG A 72 -3.72 -0.66 26.36
C ARG A 72 -2.95 -0.69 25.06
N ASN A 73 -3.30 0.23 24.13
CA ASN A 73 -2.55 0.42 22.91
C ASN A 73 -1.10 0.81 23.25
N LYS A 74 -0.17 -0.14 23.17
CA LYS A 74 1.26 0.17 23.27
C LYS A 74 1.59 1.20 22.18
N ARG A 75 2.18 2.34 22.56
CA ARG A 75 2.71 3.31 21.60
C ARG A 75 3.58 2.55 20.60
N GLU A 76 3.17 2.57 19.35
CA GLU A 76 3.90 1.89 18.30
C GLU A 76 5.29 2.52 18.15
N LYS A 77 6.32 1.68 18.15
CA LYS A 77 7.71 2.13 17.99
C LYS A 77 7.91 2.64 16.56
N TRP A 78 8.76 3.66 16.38
CA TRP A 78 9.19 4.15 15.06
C TRP A 78 9.69 3.03 14.13
N THR A 79 10.24 1.95 14.69
CA THR A 79 10.62 0.73 13.98
C THR A 79 9.48 0.10 13.19
N ARG A 80 8.21 0.35 13.55
CA ARG A 80 7.06 -0.15 12.80
C ARG A 80 6.97 0.44 11.39
N ILE A 81 7.38 1.70 11.21
CA ILE A 81 7.42 2.31 9.88
C ILE A 81 8.34 1.48 8.98
N ILE A 82 9.56 1.17 9.44
CA ILE A 82 10.51 0.34 8.69
C ILE A 82 9.94 -1.07 8.46
N THR A 83 9.39 -1.68 9.49
CA THR A 83 8.78 -3.01 9.43
C THR A 83 7.62 -3.06 8.43
N PHE A 84 6.84 -1.98 8.31
CA PHE A 84 5.76 -1.89 7.34
C PHE A 84 6.27 -2.10 5.91
N TRP A 85 7.27 -1.33 5.45
CA TRP A 85 7.79 -1.46 4.08
C TRP A 85 8.69 -2.68 3.88
N THR A 86 9.43 -3.11 4.91
CA THR A 86 10.36 -4.24 4.75
C THR A 86 9.73 -5.61 4.96
N GLN A 87 8.57 -5.69 5.63
CA GLN A 87 7.94 -6.97 5.96
C GLN A 87 6.46 -7.02 5.59
N GLU A 88 5.64 -6.03 6.01
CA GLU A 88 4.19 -6.10 5.82
C GLU A 88 3.80 -5.92 4.35
N VAL A 89 4.37 -4.94 3.65
CA VAL A 89 4.08 -4.70 2.23
C VAL A 89 4.50 -5.90 1.38
N PRO A 90 5.74 -6.44 1.44
CA PRO A 90 6.10 -7.62 0.66
C PRO A 90 5.24 -8.84 0.94
N ARG A 91 4.86 -9.09 2.21
CA ARG A 91 3.95 -10.18 2.56
C ARG A 91 2.57 -9.97 1.95
N THR A 92 2.04 -8.75 2.05
CA THR A 92 0.73 -8.41 1.46
C THR A 92 0.75 -8.53 -0.06
N MET A 93 1.85 -8.16 -0.71
CA MET A 93 2.05 -8.33 -2.15
C MET A 93 2.10 -9.80 -2.56
N HIS A 94 2.76 -10.66 -1.76
CA HIS A 94 2.73 -12.10 -2.00
C HIS A 94 1.30 -12.66 -2.00
N ASP A 95 0.49 -12.24 -1.02
CA ASP A 95 -0.91 -12.67 -0.90
C ASP A 95 -1.79 -12.11 -2.04
N ALA A 96 -1.42 -10.96 -2.62
CA ALA A 96 -2.12 -10.28 -3.72
C ALA A 96 -1.50 -10.54 -5.11
N ARG A 97 -0.66 -11.58 -5.25
CA ARG A 97 0.07 -11.86 -6.52
C ARG A 97 -0.86 -12.13 -7.71
N ARG A 98 -2.05 -12.67 -7.48
CA ARG A 98 -3.05 -12.91 -8.54
C ARG A 98 -3.64 -11.58 -9.00
N GLU A 99 -4.00 -10.71 -8.07
CA GLU A 99 -4.49 -9.38 -8.36
C GLU A 99 -3.42 -8.54 -9.07
N LEU A 100 -2.14 -8.68 -8.68
CA LEU A 100 -1.03 -8.02 -9.36
C LEU A 100 -0.86 -8.49 -10.80
N LEU A 101 -0.90 -9.81 -11.04
CA LEU A 101 -0.84 -10.36 -12.39
C LEU A 101 -2.03 -9.91 -13.24
N THR A 102 -3.24 -9.94 -12.67
CA THR A 102 -4.45 -9.48 -13.37
C THR A 102 -4.36 -8.00 -13.72
N SER A 103 -3.93 -7.15 -12.78
CA SER A 103 -3.71 -5.73 -13.01
C SER A 103 -2.68 -5.48 -14.13
N PHE A 104 -1.55 -6.18 -14.08
CA PHE A 104 -0.52 -6.12 -15.12
C PHE A 104 -1.06 -6.51 -16.50
N LEU A 105 -1.79 -7.63 -16.59
CA LEU A 105 -2.35 -8.10 -17.86
C LEU A 105 -3.39 -7.13 -18.43
N ILE A 106 -4.27 -6.56 -17.58
CA ILE A 106 -5.22 -5.53 -17.99
C ILE A 106 -4.47 -4.32 -18.54
N PHE A 107 -3.46 -3.84 -17.80
CA PHE A 107 -2.70 -2.65 -18.23
C PHE A 107 -1.98 -2.87 -19.56
N VAL A 108 -1.27 -4.01 -19.70
CA VAL A 108 -0.55 -4.33 -20.95
C VAL A 108 -1.49 -4.50 -22.12
N ALA A 109 -2.61 -5.21 -21.95
CA ALA A 109 -3.62 -5.36 -22.99
C ALA A 109 -4.20 -3.98 -23.40
N SER A 110 -4.45 -3.12 -22.43
CA SER A 110 -4.93 -1.75 -22.65
C SER A 110 -3.91 -0.89 -23.40
N ALA A 111 -2.62 -1.00 -23.05
CA ALA A 111 -1.54 -0.30 -23.76
C ALA A 111 -1.45 -0.78 -25.22
N LEU A 112 -1.59 -2.07 -25.48
CA LEU A 112 -1.63 -2.60 -26.84
C LEU A 112 -2.84 -2.09 -27.62
N ILE A 113 -4.01 -1.98 -26.99
CA ILE A 113 -5.18 -1.34 -27.61
C ILE A 113 -4.85 0.13 -27.98
N GLY A 114 -4.24 0.86 -27.05
CA GLY A 114 -3.82 2.25 -27.31
C GLY A 114 -2.85 2.37 -28.49
N VAL A 115 -1.84 1.49 -28.55
CA VAL A 115 -0.89 1.42 -29.67
C VAL A 115 -1.61 1.15 -31.00
N LEU A 116 -2.43 0.10 -31.04
CA LEU A 116 -3.13 -0.28 -32.27
C LEU A 116 -4.12 0.78 -32.74
N SER A 117 -4.87 1.40 -31.83
CA SER A 117 -5.82 2.44 -32.15
C SER A 117 -5.12 3.69 -32.67
N ALA A 118 -4.08 4.17 -31.99
CA ALA A 118 -3.32 5.34 -32.41
C ALA A 118 -2.55 5.11 -33.74
N ALA A 119 -2.12 3.88 -34.02
CA ALA A 119 -1.45 3.56 -35.28
C ALA A 119 -2.39 3.56 -36.48
N ASN A 120 -3.69 3.30 -36.27
CA ASN A 120 -4.68 3.21 -37.35
C ASN A 120 -5.56 4.45 -37.49
N ASP A 121 -5.65 5.29 -36.45
CA ASP A 121 -6.49 6.48 -36.43
C ASP A 121 -5.69 7.68 -35.86
N PRO A 122 -5.31 8.66 -36.69
CA PRO A 122 -4.58 9.85 -36.24
C PRO A 122 -5.36 10.71 -35.24
N ASP A 123 -6.69 10.71 -35.27
CA ASP A 123 -7.53 11.48 -34.35
C ASP A 123 -7.62 10.84 -32.98
N PHE A 124 -7.32 9.55 -32.89
CA PHE A 124 -7.36 8.83 -31.63
C PHE A 124 -6.37 9.40 -30.58
N VAL A 125 -5.18 9.81 -31.02
CA VAL A 125 -4.18 10.44 -30.12
C VAL A 125 -4.75 11.72 -29.52
N ARG A 126 -5.43 12.55 -30.34
CA ARG A 126 -6.09 13.79 -29.90
C ARG A 126 -7.24 13.52 -28.94
N LEU A 127 -7.99 12.45 -29.19
CA LEU A 127 -9.08 12.02 -28.32
C LEU A 127 -8.56 11.63 -26.90
N ILE A 128 -7.42 10.94 -26.83
CA ILE A 128 -6.86 10.42 -25.58
C ILE A 128 -6.03 11.47 -24.82
N LEU A 129 -5.12 12.17 -25.53
CA LEU A 129 -4.19 13.13 -24.92
C LEU A 129 -4.75 14.54 -24.82
N GLY A 130 -5.79 14.83 -25.61
CA GLY A 130 -6.38 16.16 -25.74
C GLY A 130 -5.67 17.04 -26.78
N ASN A 131 -6.45 17.88 -27.45
CA ASN A 131 -5.94 18.76 -28.53
C ASN A 131 -4.82 19.68 -28.01
N GLY A 132 -4.99 20.30 -26.83
CA GLY A 132 -4.01 21.24 -26.31
C GLY A 132 -2.64 20.61 -26.06
N TYR A 133 -2.60 19.37 -25.56
CA TYR A 133 -1.33 18.65 -25.36
C TYR A 133 -0.68 18.29 -26.68
N VAL A 134 -1.46 17.79 -27.65
CA VAL A 134 -0.94 17.38 -28.96
C VAL A 134 -0.42 18.60 -29.72
N ASP A 135 -1.18 19.71 -29.77
CA ASP A 135 -0.75 20.93 -30.46
C ASP A 135 0.52 21.51 -29.86
N MET A 136 0.59 21.64 -28.55
CA MET A 136 1.81 22.06 -27.82
C MET A 136 3.02 21.17 -28.13
N THR A 137 2.82 19.84 -28.17
CA THR A 137 3.92 18.90 -28.45
C THR A 137 4.36 19.00 -29.91
N LEU A 138 3.44 19.18 -30.86
CA LEU A 138 3.77 19.41 -32.28
C LEU A 138 4.56 20.72 -32.47
N ASP A 139 4.18 21.79 -31.78
CA ASP A 139 4.92 23.07 -31.82
C ASP A 139 6.34 22.87 -31.23
N ASN A 140 6.48 22.13 -30.13
CA ASN A 140 7.79 21.82 -29.55
C ASN A 140 8.66 21.00 -30.53
N ILE A 141 8.06 20.01 -31.22
CA ILE A 141 8.75 19.20 -32.24
C ILE A 141 9.22 20.10 -33.39
N ALA A 142 8.36 20.99 -33.87
CA ALA A 142 8.70 21.93 -34.94
C ALA A 142 9.85 22.88 -34.57
N ASN A 143 9.96 23.24 -33.31
CA ASN A 143 11.04 24.06 -32.75
C ASN A 143 12.31 23.26 -32.44
N GLY A 144 12.34 21.95 -32.63
CA GLY A 144 13.48 21.07 -32.32
C GLY A 144 13.64 20.72 -30.85
N GLU A 145 12.64 20.98 -30.03
CA GLU A 145 12.64 20.73 -28.57
C GLU A 145 11.47 19.83 -28.16
N PRO A 146 11.39 18.56 -28.64
CA PRO A 146 10.22 17.70 -28.43
C PRO A 146 9.90 17.43 -26.95
N MET A 147 10.91 17.52 -26.08
CA MET A 147 10.80 17.26 -24.62
C MET A 147 10.67 18.56 -23.79
N ALA A 148 10.41 19.73 -24.42
CA ALA A 148 10.29 21.01 -23.75
C ALA A 148 9.19 21.06 -22.67
N VAL A 149 8.23 20.16 -22.70
CA VAL A 149 7.19 20.01 -21.68
C VAL A 149 7.79 19.83 -20.27
N TYR A 150 8.96 19.22 -20.15
CA TYR A 150 9.67 19.03 -18.87
C TYR A 150 10.38 20.29 -18.36
N ASN A 151 10.47 21.36 -19.17
CA ASN A 151 11.09 22.62 -18.82
C ASN A 151 10.07 23.70 -18.43
N GLY A 152 8.76 23.40 -18.47
CA GLY A 152 7.67 24.35 -18.29
C GLY A 152 7.53 24.94 -16.86
N SER A 153 8.17 24.37 -15.86
CA SER A 153 8.15 24.85 -14.47
C SER A 153 9.48 24.64 -13.76
N SER A 154 9.66 25.29 -12.59
CA SER A 154 10.84 25.05 -11.74
C SER A 154 10.79 23.64 -11.11
N GLU A 155 11.95 23.14 -10.72
CA GLU A 155 12.16 21.72 -10.29
C GLU A 155 11.25 21.32 -9.12
N VAL A 156 11.24 22.10 -8.03
CA VAL A 156 10.49 21.74 -6.81
C VAL A 156 8.98 21.75 -7.00
N PRO A 157 8.35 22.78 -7.60
CA PRO A 157 6.93 22.74 -7.93
C PRO A 157 6.56 21.60 -8.88
N MET A 158 7.40 21.30 -9.86
CA MET A 158 7.20 20.17 -10.77
C MET A 158 7.23 18.84 -10.01
N PHE A 159 8.27 18.60 -9.21
CA PHE A 159 8.40 17.43 -8.35
C PHE A 159 7.16 17.23 -7.45
N LEU A 160 6.74 18.29 -6.72
CA LEU A 160 5.59 18.21 -5.83
C LEU A 160 4.29 17.98 -6.59
N GLY A 161 4.07 18.69 -7.70
CA GLY A 161 2.88 18.58 -8.52
C GLY A 161 2.71 17.17 -9.08
N ILE A 162 3.75 16.61 -9.67
CA ILE A 162 3.76 15.26 -10.26
C ILE A 162 3.58 14.20 -9.19
N THR A 163 4.36 14.28 -8.10
CA THR A 163 4.25 13.32 -6.99
C THR A 163 2.84 13.29 -6.43
N LEU A 164 2.24 14.45 -6.14
CA LEU A 164 0.88 14.53 -5.61
C LEU A 164 -0.15 14.02 -6.61
N ASN A 165 -0.01 14.36 -7.90
CA ASN A 165 -0.90 13.86 -8.95
C ASN A 165 -0.85 12.33 -9.05
N ASN A 166 0.33 11.73 -9.10
CA ASN A 166 0.50 10.29 -9.25
C ASN A 166 0.04 9.51 -8.00
N VAL A 167 0.32 10.05 -6.81
CA VAL A 167 -0.25 9.50 -5.56
C VAL A 167 -1.78 9.57 -5.59
N MET A 168 -2.37 10.68 -6.05
CA MET A 168 -3.83 10.82 -6.15
C MET A 168 -4.42 9.83 -7.19
N VAL A 169 -3.81 9.69 -8.36
CA VAL A 169 -4.21 8.69 -9.38
C VAL A 169 -4.17 7.28 -8.80
N SER A 170 -3.13 6.95 -8.04
CA SER A 170 -2.97 5.67 -7.37
C SER A 170 -4.09 5.40 -6.35
N PHE A 171 -4.37 6.37 -5.49
CA PHE A 171 -5.47 6.26 -4.52
C PHE A 171 -6.84 6.20 -5.20
N ASN A 172 -7.06 6.93 -6.29
CA ASN A 172 -8.28 6.84 -7.09
C ASN A 172 -8.42 5.44 -7.71
N CYS A 173 -7.36 4.88 -8.27
CA CYS A 173 -7.36 3.52 -8.81
C CYS A 173 -7.74 2.48 -7.73
N PHE A 174 -7.22 2.63 -6.50
CA PHE A 174 -7.61 1.82 -5.35
C PHE A 174 -9.07 2.08 -4.95
N ALA A 175 -9.49 3.35 -4.81
CA ALA A 175 -10.83 3.72 -4.38
C ALA A 175 -11.93 3.27 -5.36
N MET A 176 -11.63 3.24 -6.66
CA MET A 176 -12.54 2.71 -7.68
C MET A 176 -12.85 1.22 -7.49
N GLY A 177 -12.05 0.50 -6.70
CA GLY A 177 -12.37 -0.85 -6.22
C GLY A 177 -13.65 -0.91 -5.36
N LEU A 178 -14.13 0.23 -4.81
CA LEU A 178 -15.44 0.32 -4.16
C LEU A 178 -16.60 0.09 -5.15
N LEU A 179 -16.42 0.46 -6.42
CA LEU A 179 -17.35 0.16 -7.52
C LEU A 179 -17.08 -1.23 -8.10
N THR A 180 -16.68 -2.15 -7.22
CA THR A 180 -16.19 -3.48 -7.56
C THR A 180 -14.87 -3.46 -8.36
N SER A 181 -14.38 -4.64 -8.75
CA SER A 181 -13.15 -4.76 -9.56
C SER A 181 -13.25 -4.08 -10.94
N PHE A 182 -14.45 -3.82 -11.43
CA PHE A 182 -14.67 -3.14 -12.72
C PHE A 182 -14.24 -1.68 -12.68
N GLY A 183 -14.48 -0.96 -11.58
CA GLY A 183 -14.03 0.44 -11.46
C GLY A 183 -12.51 0.57 -11.54
N THR A 184 -11.78 -0.29 -10.83
CA THR A 184 -10.32 -0.36 -10.95
C THR A 184 -9.88 -0.79 -12.35
N GLY A 185 -10.58 -1.77 -12.96
CA GLY A 185 -10.33 -2.20 -14.34
C GLY A 185 -10.43 -1.05 -15.34
N TYR A 186 -11.44 -0.18 -15.18
CA TYR A 186 -11.59 1.03 -16.00
C TYR A 186 -10.40 2.00 -15.85
N MET A 187 -9.93 2.22 -14.61
CA MET A 187 -8.76 3.08 -14.37
C MET A 187 -7.50 2.52 -15.01
N LEU A 188 -7.27 1.20 -14.90
CA LEU A 188 -6.15 0.53 -15.57
C LEU A 188 -6.26 0.60 -17.09
N LEU A 189 -7.47 0.42 -17.63
CA LEU A 189 -7.75 0.53 -19.07
C LEU A 189 -7.41 1.92 -19.60
N SER A 190 -7.91 2.97 -18.94
CA SER A 190 -7.67 4.35 -19.35
C SER A 190 -6.19 4.73 -19.31
N ASN A 191 -5.48 4.37 -18.21
CA ASN A 191 -4.05 4.65 -18.10
C ASN A 191 -3.22 3.85 -19.10
N GLY A 192 -3.55 2.57 -19.32
CA GLY A 192 -2.86 1.75 -20.32
C GLY A 192 -3.03 2.29 -21.75
N ILE A 193 -4.27 2.60 -22.16
CA ILE A 193 -4.55 3.19 -23.47
C ILE A 193 -3.78 4.50 -23.67
N MET A 194 -3.76 5.35 -22.64
CA MET A 194 -3.03 6.61 -22.67
C MET A 194 -1.53 6.38 -22.94
N VAL A 195 -0.89 5.47 -22.21
CA VAL A 195 0.54 5.15 -22.40
C VAL A 195 0.80 4.60 -23.80
N GLY A 196 -0.07 3.72 -24.31
CA GLY A 196 0.06 3.18 -25.65
C GLY A 196 -0.08 4.24 -26.75
N ALA A 197 -1.11 5.09 -26.66
CA ALA A 197 -1.33 6.19 -27.59
C ALA A 197 -0.17 7.20 -27.57
N PHE A 198 0.34 7.51 -26.37
CA PHE A 198 1.44 8.42 -26.16
C PHE A 198 2.74 7.93 -26.85
N GLN A 199 3.12 6.69 -26.65
CA GLN A 199 4.33 6.12 -27.28
C GLN A 199 4.18 6.04 -28.79
N THR A 200 3.00 5.71 -29.30
CA THR A 200 2.73 5.65 -30.74
C THR A 200 2.81 7.04 -31.39
N PHE A 201 2.33 8.08 -30.70
CA PHE A 201 2.44 9.45 -31.17
C PHE A 201 3.90 9.86 -31.41
N PHE A 202 4.81 9.59 -30.48
CA PHE A 202 6.23 9.87 -30.68
C PHE A 202 6.87 8.96 -31.73
N TYR A 203 6.44 7.70 -31.83
CA TYR A 203 6.88 6.80 -32.90
C TYR A 203 6.53 7.34 -34.30
N GLN A 204 5.33 7.89 -34.49
CA GLN A 204 4.89 8.47 -35.77
C GLN A 204 5.67 9.73 -36.17
N HIS A 205 6.38 10.36 -35.24
CA HIS A 205 7.22 11.54 -35.48
C HIS A 205 8.73 11.22 -35.47
N ASP A 206 9.13 9.93 -35.56
CA ASP A 206 10.52 9.45 -35.53
C ASP A 206 11.28 9.75 -34.24
N LEU A 207 10.56 9.99 -33.15
CA LEU A 207 11.08 10.37 -31.83
C LEU A 207 10.97 9.26 -30.76
N LEU A 208 10.75 8.00 -31.19
CA LEU A 208 10.54 6.90 -30.24
C LEU A 208 11.72 6.72 -29.27
N TRP A 209 12.95 6.77 -29.78
CA TRP A 209 14.14 6.57 -28.94
C TRP A 209 14.29 7.68 -27.91
N GLU A 210 14.25 8.91 -28.34
CA GLU A 210 14.41 10.10 -27.52
C GLU A 210 13.31 10.20 -26.44
N SER A 211 12.04 10.04 -26.86
CA SER A 211 10.90 10.02 -25.96
C SER A 211 10.95 8.86 -24.97
N SER A 212 11.37 7.67 -25.42
CA SER A 212 11.52 6.51 -24.52
C SER A 212 12.57 6.76 -23.46
N LEU A 213 13.72 7.30 -23.79
CA LEU A 213 14.75 7.62 -22.81
C LEU A 213 14.32 8.69 -21.80
N ALA A 214 13.53 9.68 -22.22
CA ALA A 214 13.00 10.71 -21.34
C ALA A 214 11.89 10.15 -20.42
N ILE A 215 10.92 9.46 -21.00
CA ILE A 215 9.71 9.02 -20.31
C ILE A 215 9.97 7.84 -19.39
N TRP A 216 10.67 6.80 -19.85
CA TRP A 216 10.91 5.61 -19.04
C TRP A 216 11.92 5.83 -17.91
N LEU A 217 12.62 6.99 -17.89
CA LEU A 217 13.51 7.35 -16.80
C LEU A 217 12.77 7.35 -15.45
N HIS A 218 11.59 7.96 -15.39
CA HIS A 218 10.69 8.00 -14.23
C HIS A 218 9.49 7.06 -14.41
N GLY A 219 8.96 6.95 -15.62
CA GLY A 219 7.77 6.17 -15.97
C GLY A 219 7.90 4.68 -15.67
N THR A 220 9.11 4.12 -15.65
CA THR A 220 9.35 2.75 -15.20
C THR A 220 8.82 2.53 -13.78
N LEU A 221 9.06 3.45 -12.86
CA LEU A 221 8.57 3.39 -11.48
C LEU A 221 7.08 3.75 -11.38
N GLU A 222 6.63 4.79 -12.08
CA GLU A 222 5.26 5.30 -12.00
C GLU A 222 4.25 4.31 -12.57
N ILE A 223 4.48 3.81 -13.77
CA ILE A 223 3.60 2.86 -14.43
C ILE A 223 3.49 1.59 -13.60
N TRP A 224 4.61 1.11 -13.06
CA TRP A 224 4.57 -0.04 -12.17
C TRP A 224 3.80 0.24 -10.89
N ALA A 225 3.98 1.41 -10.28
CA ALA A 225 3.25 1.80 -9.08
C ALA A 225 1.74 1.92 -9.34
N ILE A 226 1.31 2.38 -10.52
CA ILE A 226 -0.10 2.38 -10.95
C ILE A 226 -0.63 0.94 -11.09
N ILE A 227 0.14 0.03 -11.68
CA ILE A 227 -0.22 -1.40 -11.78
C ILE A 227 -0.38 -2.02 -10.39
N VAL A 228 0.51 -1.68 -9.45
CA VAL A 228 0.42 -2.14 -8.05
C VAL A 228 -0.81 -1.54 -7.35
N ALA A 229 -1.12 -0.27 -7.60
CA ALA A 229 -2.34 0.37 -7.09
C ALA A 229 -3.62 -0.28 -7.67
N GLY A 230 -3.56 -0.69 -8.94
CA GLY A 230 -4.60 -1.51 -9.57
C GLY A 230 -4.80 -2.84 -8.85
N ALA A 231 -3.72 -3.53 -8.50
CA ALA A 231 -3.82 -4.74 -7.68
C ALA A 231 -4.46 -4.48 -6.32
N ALA A 232 -4.18 -3.33 -5.70
CA ALA A 232 -4.83 -2.90 -4.44
C ALA A 232 -6.34 -2.71 -4.61
N GLY A 233 -6.77 -2.05 -5.69
CA GLY A 233 -8.17 -1.84 -6.01
C GLY A 233 -8.90 -3.14 -6.38
N LEU A 234 -8.26 -4.03 -7.14
CA LEU A 234 -8.79 -5.37 -7.41
C LEU A 234 -8.94 -6.19 -6.13
N ALA A 235 -7.99 -6.11 -5.19
CA ALA A 235 -8.09 -6.78 -3.89
C ALA A 235 -9.28 -6.27 -3.05
N LEU A 236 -9.57 -4.97 -3.11
CA LEU A 236 -10.74 -4.36 -2.49
C LEU A 236 -12.03 -4.86 -3.15
N GLY A 237 -12.14 -4.76 -4.47
CA GLY A 237 -13.33 -5.14 -5.24
C GLY A 237 -13.63 -6.65 -5.16
N ASN A 238 -12.60 -7.48 -5.24
CA ASN A 238 -12.72 -8.93 -5.08
C ASN A 238 -13.20 -9.31 -3.68
N GLY A 239 -12.82 -8.58 -2.64
CA GLY A 239 -13.32 -8.76 -1.28
C GLY A 239 -14.82 -8.61 -1.18
N TRP A 240 -15.44 -7.77 -2.02
CA TRP A 240 -16.89 -7.61 -2.10
C TRP A 240 -17.53 -8.67 -3.00
N LEU A 241 -16.95 -8.93 -4.18
CA LEU A 241 -17.53 -9.83 -5.18
C LEU A 241 -17.42 -11.31 -4.80
N PHE A 242 -16.31 -11.71 -4.19
CA PHE A 242 -15.97 -13.10 -3.91
C PHE A 242 -15.67 -13.32 -2.42
N PRO A 243 -16.69 -13.27 -1.54
CA PRO A 243 -16.49 -13.33 -0.09
C PRO A 243 -16.00 -14.69 0.43
N GLY A 244 -16.10 -15.75 -0.37
CA GLY A 244 -15.77 -17.10 0.05
C GLY A 244 -16.63 -17.55 1.24
N THR A 245 -15.98 -18.04 2.31
CA THR A 245 -16.62 -18.48 3.56
C THR A 245 -16.94 -17.37 4.54
N TYR A 246 -16.46 -16.13 4.29
CA TYR A 246 -16.70 -14.98 5.15
C TYR A 246 -18.02 -14.28 4.83
N SER A 247 -18.56 -13.53 5.79
CA SER A 247 -19.63 -12.56 5.47
C SER A 247 -19.11 -11.50 4.50
N ARG A 248 -19.99 -10.94 3.65
CA ARG A 248 -19.59 -9.92 2.66
C ARG A 248 -18.85 -8.74 3.29
N LEU A 249 -19.34 -8.25 4.42
CA LEU A 249 -18.72 -7.13 5.15
C LEU A 249 -17.31 -7.50 5.66
N GLU A 250 -17.15 -8.69 6.21
CA GLU A 250 -15.84 -9.13 6.73
C GLU A 250 -14.85 -9.35 5.59
N SER A 251 -15.26 -9.97 4.49
CA SER A 251 -14.43 -10.14 3.30
C SER A 251 -14.02 -8.79 2.69
N PHE A 252 -14.96 -7.85 2.60
CA PHE A 252 -14.70 -6.48 2.17
C PHE A 252 -13.68 -5.78 3.07
N ARG A 253 -13.85 -5.84 4.40
CA ARG A 253 -12.88 -5.25 5.35
C ARG A 253 -11.48 -5.81 5.18
N ARG A 254 -11.35 -7.11 4.96
CA ARG A 254 -10.07 -7.78 4.70
C ARG A 254 -9.45 -7.31 3.38
N GLY A 255 -10.25 -7.24 2.32
CA GLY A 255 -9.84 -6.72 1.02
C GLY A 255 -9.39 -5.26 1.11
N ALA A 256 -10.16 -4.41 1.79
CA ALA A 256 -9.85 -3.00 2.01
C ALA A 256 -8.53 -2.81 2.81
N LYS A 257 -8.36 -3.56 3.91
CA LYS A 257 -7.13 -3.51 4.71
C LYS A 257 -5.91 -3.97 3.92
N ARG A 258 -6.05 -5.02 3.11
CA ARG A 258 -4.99 -5.52 2.23
C ARG A 258 -4.66 -4.50 1.15
N GLY A 259 -5.65 -3.99 0.42
CA GLY A 259 -5.47 -3.01 -0.64
C GLY A 259 -4.88 -1.69 -0.12
N LEU A 260 -5.34 -1.21 1.05
CA LEU A 260 -4.80 0.01 1.67
C LEU A 260 -3.31 -0.13 2.01
N LYS A 261 -2.86 -1.27 2.52
CA LYS A 261 -1.43 -1.53 2.77
C LYS A 261 -0.61 -1.50 1.48
N ILE A 262 -1.16 -2.05 0.39
CA ILE A 262 -0.50 -2.08 -0.92
C ILE A 262 -0.36 -0.66 -1.46
N VAL A 263 -1.45 0.12 -1.50
CA VAL A 263 -1.41 1.47 -2.08
C VAL A 263 -0.56 2.44 -1.26
N ILE A 264 -0.57 2.36 0.08
CA ILE A 264 0.36 3.13 0.92
C ILE A 264 1.81 2.70 0.64
N GLY A 265 2.03 1.40 0.38
CA GLY A 265 3.32 0.86 0.02
C GLY A 265 3.92 1.44 -1.27
N THR A 266 3.10 1.98 -2.19
CA THR A 266 3.57 2.61 -3.44
C THR A 266 4.02 4.06 -3.26
N VAL A 267 3.64 4.74 -2.17
CA VAL A 267 3.94 6.17 -1.97
C VAL A 267 5.44 6.50 -2.09
N PRO A 268 6.37 5.77 -1.45
CA PRO A 268 7.80 6.05 -1.62
C PRO A 268 8.28 5.88 -3.06
N VAL A 269 7.66 4.97 -3.82
CA VAL A 269 8.00 4.75 -5.25
C VAL A 269 7.60 5.96 -6.07
N PHE A 270 6.42 6.55 -5.84
CA PHE A 270 5.98 7.78 -6.49
C PHE A 270 6.85 8.99 -6.12
N ILE A 271 7.29 9.08 -4.86
CA ILE A 271 8.23 10.13 -4.44
C ILE A 271 9.55 10.00 -5.20
N MET A 272 10.08 8.78 -5.34
CA MET A 272 11.31 8.55 -6.12
C MET A 272 11.11 8.86 -7.60
N ALA A 273 10.00 8.42 -8.19
CA ALA A 273 9.69 8.67 -9.59
C ALA A 273 9.54 10.17 -9.87
N GLY A 274 8.76 10.89 -9.05
CA GLY A 274 8.60 12.34 -9.17
C GLY A 274 9.92 13.11 -8.97
N PHE A 275 10.80 12.62 -8.08
CA PHE A 275 12.15 13.19 -7.95
C PHE A 275 12.96 13.00 -9.24
N ILE A 276 12.95 11.82 -9.83
CA ILE A 276 13.62 11.56 -11.10
C ILE A 276 13.04 12.44 -12.20
N GLU A 277 11.72 12.60 -12.27
CA GLU A 277 11.07 13.42 -13.28
C GLU A 277 11.39 14.91 -13.09
N GLY A 278 11.24 15.45 -11.88
CA GLY A 278 11.46 16.86 -11.59
C GLY A 278 12.91 17.31 -11.73
N PHE A 279 13.87 16.42 -11.44
CA PHE A 279 15.29 16.78 -11.38
C PHE A 279 16.16 16.16 -12.47
N LEU A 280 15.87 14.94 -12.94
CA LEU A 280 16.69 14.26 -13.95
C LEU A 280 16.11 14.36 -15.37
N THR A 281 14.82 14.14 -15.55
CA THR A 281 14.20 14.02 -16.88
C THR A 281 14.34 15.30 -17.72
N ARG A 282 14.38 16.45 -17.07
CA ARG A 282 14.56 17.75 -17.72
C ARG A 282 15.96 17.95 -18.33
N HIS A 283 16.98 17.21 -17.83
CA HIS A 283 18.34 17.28 -18.36
C HIS A 283 18.48 16.35 -19.57
N THR A 284 17.99 16.82 -20.71
CA THR A 284 18.05 16.07 -21.99
C THR A 284 19.47 15.87 -22.52
N GLU A 285 20.44 16.61 -21.97
CA GLU A 285 21.88 16.52 -22.30
C GLU A 285 22.59 15.33 -21.63
N LEU A 286 21.92 14.64 -20.68
CA LEU A 286 22.51 13.48 -20.00
C LEU A 286 22.84 12.37 -21.01
N PRO A 287 24.04 11.75 -20.94
CA PRO A 287 24.39 10.62 -21.80
C PRO A 287 23.35 9.49 -21.71
N ASP A 288 23.03 8.88 -22.83
CA ASP A 288 22.06 7.77 -22.91
C ASP A 288 22.41 6.61 -21.97
N VAL A 289 23.70 6.35 -21.76
CA VAL A 289 24.17 5.31 -20.84
C VAL A 289 23.71 5.58 -19.40
N LEU A 290 23.71 6.83 -18.95
CA LEU A 290 23.23 7.18 -17.60
C LEU A 290 21.71 7.04 -17.51
N ARG A 291 20.97 7.48 -18.53
CA ARG A 291 19.50 7.33 -18.59
C ARG A 291 19.11 5.85 -18.55
N LEU A 292 19.74 5.02 -19.39
CA LEU A 292 19.54 3.57 -19.38
C LEU A 292 19.92 2.95 -18.03
N GLY A 293 21.00 3.41 -17.41
CA GLY A 293 21.42 2.97 -16.08
C GLY A 293 20.32 3.20 -15.01
N VAL A 294 19.66 4.36 -15.01
CA VAL A 294 18.54 4.67 -14.12
C VAL A 294 17.33 3.78 -14.42
N ILE A 295 16.98 3.61 -15.70
CA ILE A 295 15.85 2.74 -16.13
C ILE A 295 16.08 1.30 -15.66
N PHE A 296 17.25 0.72 -15.91
CA PHE A 296 17.56 -0.65 -15.50
C PHE A 296 17.65 -0.81 -13.98
N THR A 297 18.15 0.20 -13.26
CA THR A 297 18.16 0.21 -11.79
C THR A 297 16.74 0.23 -11.23
N SER A 298 15.86 1.05 -11.80
CA SER A 298 14.45 1.12 -11.47
C SER A 298 13.75 -0.22 -11.73
N LEU A 299 14.01 -0.84 -12.87
CA LEU A 299 13.48 -2.16 -13.21
C LEU A 299 13.97 -3.25 -12.24
N ALA A 300 15.26 -3.25 -11.91
CA ALA A 300 15.85 -4.17 -10.95
C ALA A 300 15.24 -3.98 -9.55
N PHE A 301 15.01 -2.74 -9.12
CA PHE A 301 14.32 -2.41 -7.88
C PHE A 301 12.88 -2.97 -7.87
N ILE A 302 12.13 -2.81 -8.96
CA ILE A 302 10.76 -3.34 -9.11
C ILE A 302 10.77 -4.87 -8.99
N ILE A 303 11.61 -5.55 -9.75
CA ILE A 303 11.72 -7.00 -9.73
C ILE A 303 12.09 -7.49 -8.32
N PHE A 304 13.05 -6.83 -7.68
CA PHE A 304 13.49 -7.19 -6.34
C PHE A 304 12.36 -7.02 -5.31
N ASN A 305 11.68 -5.85 -5.26
CA ASN A 305 10.72 -5.54 -4.21
C ASN A 305 9.35 -6.19 -4.40
N TYR A 306 8.89 -6.36 -5.65
CA TYR A 306 7.52 -6.83 -5.93
C TYR A 306 7.46 -8.28 -6.42
N ILE A 307 8.58 -8.86 -6.85
CA ILE A 307 8.63 -10.25 -7.32
C ILE A 307 9.52 -11.10 -6.40
N TYR A 308 10.79 -10.74 -6.22
CA TYR A 308 11.75 -11.56 -5.48
C TYR A 308 11.47 -11.56 -3.96
N LEU A 309 11.39 -10.39 -3.34
CA LEU A 309 11.23 -10.26 -1.89
C LEU A 309 9.92 -10.87 -1.35
N PRO A 310 8.75 -10.69 -2.00
CA PRO A 310 7.52 -11.37 -1.62
C PRO A 310 7.62 -12.89 -1.65
N ASN A 311 8.30 -13.46 -2.65
CA ASN A 311 8.43 -14.92 -2.80
C ASN A 311 9.41 -15.54 -1.79
N ARG A 312 10.50 -14.85 -1.44
CA ARG A 312 11.51 -15.33 -0.47
C ARG A 312 10.92 -15.50 0.94
N LYS A 313 10.05 -14.61 1.38
CA LYS A 313 9.48 -14.62 2.74
C LYS A 313 8.47 -15.74 3.00
N LYS A 314 8.04 -16.48 1.98
CA LYS A 314 7.20 -17.67 2.15
C LYS A 314 7.98 -18.82 2.81
N HIS A 315 9.28 -18.93 2.57
CA HIS A 315 10.11 -20.04 3.04
C HIS A 315 10.58 -19.89 4.49
N GLY A 316 10.45 -18.71 5.10
CA GLY A 316 10.86 -18.44 6.49
C GLY A 316 9.78 -18.63 7.57
N ILE A 317 8.56 -19.06 7.21
CA ILE A 317 7.42 -19.19 8.14
C ILE A 317 7.13 -20.65 8.50
N THR A 318 7.85 -21.61 7.93
CA THR A 318 7.71 -23.04 8.23
C THR A 318 8.65 -23.53 9.35
N GLU A 319 9.42 -22.67 9.98
CA GLU A 319 10.43 -23.05 10.99
C GLU A 319 10.37 -22.24 12.31
N THR A 320 9.16 -21.77 12.73
CA THR A 320 9.00 -21.31 14.13
C THR A 320 7.63 -21.67 14.68
#